data_086eb9c9c65162e57a1bcd0f70888f5d
#
_entry.id   086eb9c9c65162e57a1bcd0f70888f5d
#
_cell.length_a   1.000
_cell.length_b   1.000
_cell.length_c   1.000
_cell.angle_alpha   90.00
_cell.angle_beta   90.00
_cell.angle_gamma   90.00
#
_symmetry.space_group_name_H-M   'P 1'
#
loop_
_entity.id
_entity.type
_entity.pdbx_description
1 polymer ?
#
loop_
_entity_poly.entity_id
_entity_poly.type
_entity_poly.pdbx_seq_one_letter_code
_entity_poly.pdbx_strand_id
1 'polypeptide(L)'
;MAYDENVKSQKNHYPAAVEHNAAMIEELRADPDYANAYLANALEEINEPGGFLVALRQVIEARGGISEAARKSGLARQSIYRALSPNGNPTITTLAQLTSVAGLQFTLSKSSH
;
A
#
# COMPACT_ATOMS: atom_id res chain seq x y z
N MET A 1 -19.41 -27.47 -11.47
CA MET A 1 -19.02 -26.97 -11.63
C MET A 1 -18.70 -26.55 -11.86
N ALA A 2 -18.47 -26.74 -11.84
CA ALA A 2 -17.93 -26.18 -12.07
C ALA A 2 -17.54 -25.53 -11.99
N TYR A 3 -17.39 -25.30 -11.86
CA TYR A 3 -16.89 -24.42 -11.74
C TYR A 3 -16.41 -24.25 -11.63
N ASP A 4 -16.41 -24.51 -11.53
CA ASP A 4 -15.78 -24.12 -11.41
C ASP A 4 -14.94 -24.23 -11.28
N GLU A 5 -14.89 -24.68 -11.42
CA GLU A 5 -13.99 -24.74 -11.30
C GLU A 5 -13.09 -24.35 -12.03
N ASN A 6 -13.08 -24.32 -13.08
CA ASN A 6 -12.29 -23.71 -13.82
C ASN A 6 -12.31 -22.38 -13.86
N VAL A 7 -13.09 -22.15 -13.95
CA VAL A 7 -13.14 -20.87 -13.48
C VAL A 7 -12.06 -20.54 -12.54
N LYS A 8 -11.82 -21.34 -11.63
CA LYS A 8 -10.80 -21.00 -10.66
C LYS A 8 -9.42 -21.39 -11.11
N SER A 9 -9.28 -22.09 -12.16
CA SER A 9 -7.93 -22.49 -12.53
C SER A 9 -7.13 -21.35 -13.10
N GLN A 10 -7.73 -20.51 -13.95
CA GLN A 10 -6.95 -19.43 -14.50
C GLN A 10 -6.79 -18.28 -13.53
N LYS A 11 -7.49 -18.30 -12.45
CA LYS A 11 -7.29 -17.26 -11.45
C LYS A 11 -6.91 -17.82 -10.12
N ASN A 12 -6.28 -18.98 -10.14
CA ASN A 12 -5.88 -19.58 -8.88
C ASN A 12 -4.92 -18.72 -8.11
N HIS A 13 -3.90 -18.19 -8.77
CA HIS A 13 -2.95 -17.34 -8.06
C HIS A 13 -3.57 -15.98 -7.72
N TYR A 14 -4.57 -15.56 -8.47
CA TYR A 14 -5.19 -14.28 -8.22
C TYR A 14 -5.99 -14.28 -6.90
N PRO A 15 -6.83 -15.28 -6.66
CA PRO A 15 -7.50 -15.34 -5.36
C PRO A 15 -6.53 -15.41 -4.20
N ALA A 16 -5.45 -16.16 -4.34
CA ALA A 16 -4.46 -16.24 -3.27
C ALA A 16 -3.81 -14.90 -3.01
N ALA A 17 -3.50 -14.15 -4.09
CA ALA A 17 -2.91 -12.83 -3.94
C ALA A 17 -3.88 -11.87 -3.25
N VAL A 18 -5.16 -11.95 -3.60
CA VAL A 18 -6.17 -11.10 -2.98
C VAL A 18 -6.30 -11.44 -1.50
N GLU A 19 -6.31 -12.73 -1.17
CA GLU A 19 -6.40 -13.14 0.22
C GLU A 19 -5.18 -12.69 1.00
N HIS A 20 -4.00 -12.79 0.41
CA HIS A 20 -2.78 -12.34 1.07
C HIS A 20 -2.84 -10.84 1.34
N ASN A 21 -3.31 -10.08 0.37
CA ASN A 21 -3.44 -8.64 0.53
C ASN A 21 -4.42 -8.30 1.65
N ALA A 22 -5.56 -8.97 1.68
CA ALA A 22 -6.55 -8.72 2.71
C ALA A 22 -6.02 -9.07 4.09
N ALA A 23 -5.29 -10.19 4.20
CA ALA A 23 -4.71 -10.59 5.47
C ALA A 23 -3.68 -9.58 5.94
N MET A 24 -2.86 -9.07 5.04
CA MET A 24 -1.86 -8.08 5.40
C MET A 24 -2.53 -6.79 5.90
N ILE A 25 -3.58 -6.36 5.22
CA ILE A 25 -4.29 -5.15 5.64
C ILE A 25 -4.87 -5.33 7.04
N GLU A 26 -5.39 -6.52 7.35
CA GLU A 26 -5.90 -6.77 8.68
C GLU A 26 -4.80 -6.73 9.75
N GLU A 27 -3.63 -7.28 9.44
CA GLU A 27 -2.52 -7.21 10.37
C GLU A 27 -2.08 -5.78 10.60
N LEU A 28 -2.03 -4.99 9.54
CA LEU A 28 -1.64 -3.59 9.65
C LEU A 28 -2.67 -2.80 10.45
N ARG A 29 -3.95 -3.15 10.28
CA ARG A 29 -5.00 -2.47 11.04
C ARG A 29 -4.91 -2.77 12.52
N ALA A 30 -4.59 -4.02 12.85
CA ALA A 30 -4.53 -4.45 14.23
C ALA A 30 -3.31 -3.92 14.98
N ASP A 31 -2.24 -3.59 14.27
CA ASP A 31 -0.98 -3.22 14.89
C ASP A 31 -0.34 -2.04 14.16
N PRO A 32 -0.63 -0.81 14.60
CA PRO A 32 -0.07 0.37 13.94
C PRO A 32 1.46 0.44 13.97
N ASP A 33 2.08 -0.08 15.01
CA ASP A 33 3.53 -0.08 15.06
C ASP A 33 4.12 -0.99 13.98
N TYR A 34 3.44 -2.09 13.71
CA TYR A 34 3.86 -2.98 12.65
C TYR A 34 3.79 -2.27 11.29
N ALA A 35 2.80 -1.41 11.09
CA ALA A 35 2.68 -0.68 9.83
C ALA A 35 3.91 0.17 9.57
N ASN A 36 4.42 0.84 10.60
CA ASN A 36 5.60 1.67 10.45
C ASN A 36 6.81 0.83 10.06
N ALA A 37 7.00 -0.31 10.72
CA ALA A 37 8.11 -1.20 10.40
C ALA A 37 7.96 -1.78 9.00
N TYR A 38 6.74 -2.10 8.61
CA TYR A 38 6.45 -2.66 7.30
C TYR A 38 6.86 -1.68 6.19
N LEU A 39 6.49 -0.42 6.34
CA LEU A 39 6.86 0.59 5.37
C LEU A 39 8.35 0.85 5.33
N ALA A 40 8.98 0.93 6.50
CA ALA A 40 10.41 1.15 6.57
C ALA A 40 11.17 0.03 5.88
N ASN A 41 10.71 -1.21 6.08
CA ASN A 41 11.34 -2.35 5.46
C ASN A 41 11.17 -2.32 3.93
N ALA A 42 9.98 -1.96 3.46
CA ALA A 42 9.75 -1.87 2.04
C ALA A 42 10.60 -0.79 1.39
N LEU A 43 10.88 0.28 2.12
CA LEU A 43 11.67 1.38 1.59
C LEU A 43 13.13 1.01 1.43
N GLU A 44 13.59 -0.01 2.12
CA GLU A 44 14.97 -0.46 1.98
C GLU A 44 15.25 -1.09 0.62
N GLU A 45 14.19 -1.53 -0.07
CA GLU A 45 14.34 -2.08 -1.42
C GLU A 45 14.38 -0.94 -2.42
N ILE A 46 15.48 -0.22 -2.40
CA ILE A 46 15.59 1.02 -3.15
C ILE A 46 15.51 0.81 -4.66
N ASN A 47 15.84 -0.39 -5.13
CA ASN A 47 15.79 -0.69 -6.55
C ASN A 47 14.41 -1.10 -7.03
N GLU A 48 13.46 -1.24 -6.11
CA GLU A 48 12.10 -1.62 -6.44
C GLU A 48 11.12 -0.76 -5.67
N PRO A 49 11.04 0.52 -6.04
CA PRO A 49 10.17 1.43 -5.30
C PRO A 49 8.70 1.05 -5.37
N GLY A 50 8.32 0.24 -6.39
CA GLY A 50 6.93 -0.22 -6.47
C GLY A 50 6.50 -0.98 -5.24
N GLY A 51 7.39 -1.70 -4.61
CA GLY A 51 7.07 -2.42 -3.39
C GLY A 51 6.66 -1.49 -2.27
N PHE A 52 7.37 -0.37 -2.14
CA PHE A 52 6.99 0.63 -1.13
C PHE A 52 5.64 1.24 -1.44
N LEU A 53 5.38 1.52 -2.72
CA LEU A 53 4.10 2.14 -3.10
C LEU A 53 2.93 1.22 -2.78
N VAL A 54 3.08 -0.06 -3.07
CA VAL A 54 2.04 -1.03 -2.74
C VAL A 54 1.87 -1.13 -1.22
N ALA A 55 2.97 -1.15 -0.49
CA ALA A 55 2.91 -1.21 0.97
C ALA A 55 2.20 0.02 1.54
N LEU A 56 2.47 1.19 0.99
CA LEU A 56 1.81 2.41 1.45
C LEU A 56 0.31 2.35 1.18
N ARG A 57 -0.09 1.81 0.02
CA ARG A 57 -1.51 1.65 -0.25
C ARG A 57 -2.17 0.74 0.77
N GLN A 58 -1.50 -0.35 1.12
CA GLN A 58 -2.04 -1.27 2.12
C GLN A 58 -2.19 -0.60 3.47
N VAL A 59 -1.22 0.21 3.87
CA VAL A 59 -1.32 0.93 5.15
C VAL A 59 -2.48 1.92 5.10
N ILE A 60 -2.65 2.63 3.99
CA ILE A 60 -3.77 3.57 3.87
C ILE A 60 -5.09 2.82 3.96
N GLU A 61 -5.21 1.67 3.31
CA GLU A 61 -6.43 0.89 3.39
C GLU A 61 -6.69 0.41 4.82
N ALA A 62 -5.63 0.14 5.56
CA ALA A 62 -5.78 -0.26 6.96
C ALA A 62 -6.18 0.91 7.86
N ARG A 63 -5.89 2.13 7.43
CA ARG A 63 -6.07 3.32 8.25
C ARG A 63 -7.24 4.18 7.80
N GLY A 64 -8.30 3.58 7.30
CA GLY A 64 -9.49 4.34 6.93
C GLY A 64 -9.91 4.20 5.49
N GLY A 65 -9.02 3.66 4.64
CA GLY A 65 -9.38 3.36 3.27
C GLY A 65 -9.05 4.48 2.31
N ILE A 66 -9.11 4.13 1.04
CA ILE A 66 -8.76 5.06 -0.03
C ILE A 66 -9.76 6.21 -0.13
N SER A 67 -11.05 5.95 0.14
CA SER A 67 -12.04 7.03 0.10
C SER A 67 -11.74 8.10 1.12
N GLU A 68 -11.38 7.69 2.32
CA GLU A 68 -11.02 8.64 3.37
C GLU A 68 -9.74 9.37 3.03
N ALA A 69 -8.78 8.65 2.44
CA ALA A 69 -7.54 9.29 2.00
C ALA A 69 -7.81 10.33 0.93
N ALA A 70 -8.72 10.04 0.00
CA ALA A 70 -9.08 11.00 -1.04
C ALA A 70 -9.72 12.24 -0.42
N ARG A 71 -10.60 12.03 0.56
CA ARG A 71 -11.27 13.14 1.21
C ARG A 71 -10.26 14.04 1.94
N LYS A 72 -9.33 13.43 2.65
CA LYS A 72 -8.38 14.21 3.47
C LYS A 72 -7.31 14.87 2.63
N SER A 73 -6.88 14.23 1.55
CA SER A 73 -5.79 14.75 0.74
C SER A 73 -6.25 15.70 -0.36
N GLY A 74 -7.53 15.61 -0.73
CA GLY A 74 -8.03 16.37 -1.86
C GLY A 74 -7.72 15.73 -3.19
N LEU A 75 -7.11 14.54 -3.20
CA LEU A 75 -6.78 13.85 -4.43
C LEU A 75 -7.93 12.96 -4.86
N ALA A 76 -8.08 12.78 -6.18
CA ALA A 76 -9.08 11.86 -6.69
C ALA A 76 -8.66 10.43 -6.37
N ARG A 77 -9.65 9.57 -6.12
CA ARG A 77 -9.38 8.17 -5.80
C ARG A 77 -8.55 7.50 -6.90
N GLN A 78 -8.90 7.76 -8.16
CA GLN A 78 -8.14 7.18 -9.26
C GLN A 78 -6.69 7.63 -9.25
N SER A 79 -6.44 8.88 -8.89
CA SER A 79 -5.08 9.39 -8.80
C SER A 79 -4.29 8.66 -7.72
N ILE A 80 -4.94 8.38 -6.60
CA ILE A 80 -4.28 7.65 -5.52
C ILE A 80 -3.94 6.24 -5.97
N TYR A 81 -4.87 5.54 -6.58
CA TYR A 81 -4.60 4.19 -7.06
C TYR A 81 -3.47 4.17 -8.08
N ARG A 82 -3.45 5.16 -8.97
CA ARG A 82 -2.39 5.23 -9.97
C ARG A 82 -1.04 5.52 -9.34
N ALA A 83 -1.02 6.45 -8.40
CA ALA A 83 0.23 6.82 -7.73
C ALA A 83 0.81 5.66 -6.94
N LEU A 84 -0.05 4.84 -6.35
CA LEU A 84 0.36 3.77 -5.44
C LEU A 84 0.32 2.40 -6.10
N SER A 85 0.35 2.35 -7.43
CA SER A 85 0.47 1.09 -8.15
C SER A 85 1.94 0.66 -8.17
N PRO A 86 2.21 -0.61 -8.49
CA PRO A 86 3.60 -1.07 -8.55
C PRO A 86 4.45 -0.28 -9.54
N ASN A 87 3.82 0.28 -10.57
CA ASN A 87 4.52 1.08 -11.57
C ASN A 87 4.29 2.56 -11.39
N GLY A 88 3.78 2.96 -10.24
CA GLY A 88 3.49 4.35 -9.97
C GLY A 88 4.73 5.19 -9.85
N ASN A 89 4.55 6.47 -10.08
CA ASN A 89 5.67 7.41 -9.98
C ASN A 89 5.14 8.74 -9.42
N PRO A 90 4.69 8.75 -8.17
CA PRO A 90 4.14 9.96 -7.58
C PRO A 90 5.21 11.02 -7.39
N THR A 91 4.80 12.28 -7.46
CA THR A 91 5.69 13.36 -7.08
C THR A 91 5.94 13.29 -5.58
N ILE A 92 6.97 14.00 -5.14
CA ILE A 92 7.26 14.06 -3.71
C ILE A 92 6.10 14.71 -2.96
N THR A 93 5.47 15.72 -3.56
CA THR A 93 4.32 16.35 -2.93
C THR A 93 3.18 15.36 -2.73
N THR A 94 2.85 14.60 -3.77
CA THR A 94 1.79 13.60 -3.67
C THR A 94 2.14 12.55 -2.63
N LEU A 95 3.39 12.10 -2.65
CA LEU A 95 3.82 11.07 -1.72
C LEU A 95 3.74 11.57 -0.28
N ALA A 96 4.17 12.80 -0.04
CA ALA A 96 4.09 13.39 1.30
C ALA A 96 2.64 13.53 1.76
N GLN A 97 1.75 13.92 0.85
CA GLN A 97 0.34 14.02 1.20
C GLN A 97 -0.24 12.66 1.59
N LEU A 98 0.12 11.62 0.86
CA LEU A 98 -0.44 10.30 1.13
C LEU A 98 0.14 9.68 2.40
N THR A 99 1.43 9.89 2.67
CA THR A 99 1.98 9.42 3.94
C THR A 99 1.37 10.16 5.11
N SER A 100 1.12 11.46 4.95
CA SER A 100 0.50 12.25 6.02
C SER A 100 -0.90 11.73 6.32
N VAL A 101 -1.66 11.38 5.29
CA VAL A 101 -3.00 10.82 5.49
C VAL A 101 -2.92 9.52 6.27
N ALA A 102 -1.87 8.74 6.07
CA ALA A 102 -1.67 7.49 6.79
C ALA A 102 -1.18 7.72 8.22
N GLY A 103 -1.01 8.96 8.64
CA GLY A 103 -0.55 9.26 9.97
C GLY A 103 0.96 9.16 10.13
N LEU A 104 1.67 9.24 9.02
CA LEU A 104 3.13 9.08 9.01
C LEU A 104 3.78 10.28 8.36
N GLN A 105 5.07 10.39 8.52
CA GLN A 105 5.83 11.42 7.84
C GLN A 105 7.22 10.87 7.52
N PHE A 106 7.78 11.38 6.45
CA PHE A 106 9.16 11.03 6.10
C PHE A 106 10.10 11.80 6.99
N THR A 107 11.12 11.12 7.45
CA THR A 107 12.22 11.77 8.15
C THR A 107 13.52 11.21 7.60
N LEU A 108 14.58 11.95 7.80
CA LEU A 108 15.90 11.52 7.39
C LEU A 108 16.74 11.29 8.63
N SER A 109 17.48 10.22 8.62
CA SER A 109 18.42 9.96 9.69
C SER A 109 19.76 9.65 9.07
N LYS A 110 20.80 9.88 9.86
CA LYS A 110 22.16 9.66 9.39
C LYS A 110 22.37 8.18 9.14
N SER A 111 22.98 7.87 8.01
CA SER A 111 23.33 6.49 7.70
C SER A 111 24.44 6.03 8.63
N SER A 112 24.42 4.73 8.95
CA SER A 112 25.43 4.18 9.85
C SER A 112 26.70 3.78 9.12
N HIS A 113 26.74 3.88 7.78
CA HIS A 113 27.97 3.56 7.06
C HIS A 113 28.44 4.66 6.13
#